data_2cdc1323c028bb92c5e3c81fdcd8f31b
#
_entry.id   2cdc1323c028bb92c5e3c81fdcd8f31b
#
_cell.length_a   1.000
_cell.length_b   1.000
_cell.length_c   1.000
_cell.angle_alpha   90.00
_cell.angle_beta   90.00
_cell.angle_gamma   90.00
#
_symmetry.space_group_name_H-M   'P 1'
#
loop_
_entity.id
_entity.type
_entity.pdbx_description
1 polymer ?
#
loop_
_entity_poly.entity_id
_entity_poly.type
_entity_poly.pdbx_seq_one_letter_code
_entity_poly.pdbx_strand_id
1 'polypeptide(L)'
;MTESQKQTLLSLARNAIRSRFDNSKVELPSDAEFQAKRGLFVTLNLDGDLRGCIGMIEPRRSIAEEVVAMARAAAFKDPRFPPLGWQEFGQIQLEISILSELMPVKDITEIVIGRDGLLLTRGFHSGVFLPQVPVEWNWNLSTYLTQLCFKAGLPGGSWKKDDAELFRFETEVFGETQILP
;
A
#
# COMPACT_ATOMS: atom_id res chain seq x y z
N MET A 1 -4.71 -8.63 11.92
CA MET A 1 -4.40 -10.05 11.51
C MET A 1 -3.52 -10.72 12.55
N THR A 2 -3.53 -12.07 12.66
CA THR A 2 -2.57 -12.83 13.51
C THR A 2 -1.19 -12.85 12.88
N GLU A 3 -0.13 -13.11 13.68
CA GLU A 3 1.23 -13.22 13.13
C GLU A 3 1.36 -14.34 12.08
N SER A 4 0.68 -15.47 12.29
CA SER A 4 0.64 -16.57 11.30
C SER A 4 0.02 -16.12 9.97
N GLN A 5 -1.04 -15.34 10.00
CA GLN A 5 -1.68 -14.80 8.78
C GLN A 5 -0.75 -13.81 8.05
N LYS A 6 -0.05 -12.95 8.77
CA LYS A 6 0.94 -12.03 8.20
C LYS A 6 2.06 -12.79 7.50
N GLN A 7 2.63 -13.81 8.16
CA GLN A 7 3.67 -14.66 7.57
C GLN A 7 3.18 -15.40 6.32
N THR A 8 1.93 -15.85 6.32
CA THR A 8 1.32 -16.47 5.13
C THR A 8 1.27 -15.50 3.95
N LEU A 9 0.88 -14.25 4.16
CA LEU A 9 0.84 -13.24 3.10
C LEU A 9 2.24 -12.84 2.62
N LEU A 10 3.23 -12.69 3.51
CA LEU A 10 4.61 -12.42 3.13
C LEU A 10 5.19 -13.57 2.28
N SER A 11 4.96 -14.82 2.70
CA SER A 11 5.35 -16.01 1.94
C SER A 11 4.66 -16.07 0.59
N LEU A 12 3.38 -15.72 0.52
CA LEU A 12 2.62 -15.64 -0.72
C LEU A 12 3.21 -14.60 -1.69
N ALA A 13 3.52 -13.40 -1.18
CA ALA A 13 4.14 -12.32 -1.97
C ALA A 13 5.51 -12.77 -2.53
N ARG A 14 6.34 -13.38 -1.68
CA ARG A 14 7.65 -13.90 -2.09
C ARG A 14 7.54 -14.99 -3.15
N ASN A 15 6.64 -15.95 -2.97
CA ASN A 15 6.37 -17.00 -3.94
C ASN A 15 5.81 -16.45 -5.26
N ALA A 16 4.99 -15.40 -5.20
CA ALA A 16 4.47 -14.72 -6.39
C ALA A 16 5.59 -14.09 -7.24
N ILE A 17 6.59 -13.46 -6.60
CA ILE A 17 7.76 -12.93 -7.29
C ILE A 17 8.63 -14.06 -7.83
N ARG A 18 8.96 -15.08 -7.00
CA ARG A 18 9.77 -16.24 -7.38
C ARG A 18 9.23 -16.93 -8.63
N SER A 19 7.91 -17.09 -8.70
CA SER A 19 7.25 -17.78 -9.82
C SER A 19 7.51 -17.15 -11.19
N ARG A 20 7.98 -15.91 -11.23
CA ARG A 20 8.39 -15.25 -12.49
C ARG A 20 9.77 -15.70 -12.98
N PHE A 21 10.58 -16.28 -12.10
CA PHE A 21 11.92 -16.78 -12.43
C PHE A 21 11.92 -18.28 -12.71
N ASP A 22 11.15 -19.06 -11.94
CA ASP A 22 11.19 -20.52 -11.98
C ASP A 22 9.92 -21.18 -12.51
N ASN A 23 8.91 -20.39 -12.91
CA ASN A 23 7.61 -20.82 -13.37
C ASN A 23 6.84 -21.71 -12.36
N SER A 24 7.18 -21.61 -11.07
CA SER A 24 6.47 -22.34 -10.02
C SER A 24 5.01 -21.90 -9.90
N LYS A 25 4.13 -22.81 -9.49
CA LYS A 25 2.72 -22.52 -9.24
C LYS A 25 2.58 -21.77 -7.92
N VAL A 26 1.80 -20.69 -7.93
CA VAL A 26 1.42 -19.94 -6.73
C VAL A 26 0.06 -20.45 -6.26
N GLU A 27 0.01 -21.00 -5.06
CA GLU A 27 -1.23 -21.48 -4.44
C GLU A 27 -1.77 -20.40 -3.51
N LEU A 28 -3.05 -20.11 -3.63
CA LEU A 28 -3.72 -19.13 -2.77
C LEU A 28 -4.19 -19.81 -1.49
N PRO A 29 -4.00 -19.16 -0.32
CA PRO A 29 -4.55 -19.68 0.93
C PRO A 29 -6.07 -19.63 0.92
N SER A 30 -6.72 -20.59 1.57
CA SER A 30 -8.18 -20.75 1.58
C SER A 30 -8.88 -20.11 2.77
N ASP A 31 -8.13 -19.60 3.75
CA ASP A 31 -8.70 -18.99 4.95
C ASP A 31 -9.63 -17.84 4.62
N ALA A 32 -10.74 -17.74 5.34
CA ALA A 32 -11.79 -16.74 5.10
C ALA A 32 -11.28 -15.30 5.18
N GLU A 33 -10.31 -15.03 6.06
CA GLU A 33 -9.67 -13.71 6.21
C GLU A 33 -9.03 -13.23 4.92
N PHE A 34 -8.42 -14.12 4.16
CA PHE A 34 -7.76 -13.79 2.90
C PHE A 34 -8.71 -13.61 1.72
N GLN A 35 -10.00 -13.97 1.91
CA GLN A 35 -11.05 -13.75 0.90
C GLN A 35 -11.68 -12.36 1.00
N ALA A 36 -11.44 -11.64 2.10
CA ALA A 36 -11.89 -10.25 2.24
C ALA A 36 -11.26 -9.37 1.15
N LYS A 37 -11.98 -8.31 0.77
CA LYS A 37 -11.48 -7.31 -0.17
C LYS A 37 -10.98 -6.10 0.60
N ARG A 38 -9.69 -5.82 0.50
CA ARG A 38 -9.05 -4.67 1.14
C ARG A 38 -8.01 -4.06 0.23
N GLY A 39 -7.90 -2.74 0.25
CA GLY A 39 -6.77 -2.05 -0.36
C GLY A 39 -5.46 -2.50 0.29
N LEU A 40 -4.41 -2.59 -0.48
CA LEU A 40 -3.09 -2.93 0.05
C LEU A 40 -1.97 -2.43 -0.85
N PHE A 41 -0.78 -2.32 -0.26
CA PHE A 41 0.47 -2.05 -0.96
C PHE A 41 1.48 -3.15 -0.64
N VAL A 42 2.31 -3.48 -1.63
CA VAL A 42 3.48 -4.32 -1.44
C VAL A 42 4.72 -3.49 -1.76
N THR A 43 5.62 -3.41 -0.79
CA THR A 43 6.88 -2.68 -0.87
C THR A 43 8.03 -3.68 -0.88
N LEU A 44 8.99 -3.44 -1.75
CA LEU A 44 10.28 -4.12 -1.79
C LEU A 44 11.35 -3.13 -1.36
N ASN A 45 12.14 -3.50 -0.38
CA ASN A 45 13.33 -2.77 0.05
C ASN A 45 14.58 -3.60 -0.27
N LEU A 46 15.66 -2.94 -0.66
CA LEU A 46 16.98 -3.52 -0.89
C LEU A 46 18.00 -2.68 -0.14
N ASP A 47 18.75 -3.29 0.77
CA ASP A 47 19.76 -2.61 1.62
C ASP A 47 19.19 -1.41 2.40
N GLY A 48 17.88 -1.46 2.76
CA GLY A 48 17.18 -0.40 3.47
C GLY A 48 16.53 0.67 2.57
N ASP A 49 16.85 0.70 1.29
CA ASP A 49 16.30 1.64 0.33
C ASP A 49 15.09 1.05 -0.42
N LEU A 50 14.19 1.93 -0.85
CA LEU A 50 13.03 1.54 -1.66
C LEU A 50 13.49 0.95 -3.01
N ARG A 51 13.06 -0.27 -3.33
CA ARG A 51 13.33 -0.97 -4.59
C ARG A 51 12.10 -1.15 -5.48
N GLY A 52 10.92 -1.03 -4.93
CA GLY A 52 9.65 -1.07 -5.64
C GLY A 52 8.47 -0.99 -4.67
N CYS A 53 7.40 -0.32 -5.07
CA CYS A 53 6.19 -0.22 -4.25
C CYS A 53 4.98 0.02 -5.16
N ILE A 54 4.07 -0.94 -5.20
CA ILE A 54 2.80 -0.83 -5.93
C ILE A 54 1.66 -1.32 -5.04
N GLY A 55 0.52 -0.67 -5.17
CA GLY A 55 -0.67 -1.03 -4.43
C GLY A 55 -1.93 -0.47 -5.05
N MET A 56 -3.04 -0.74 -4.41
CA MET A 56 -4.34 -0.18 -4.76
C MET A 56 -5.17 0.09 -3.51
N ILE A 57 -5.99 1.12 -3.58
CA ILE A 57 -6.86 1.56 -2.49
C ILE A 57 -8.21 0.86 -2.58
N GLU A 58 -8.76 0.79 -3.79
CA GLU A 58 -10.04 0.14 -4.07
C GLU A 58 -9.78 -1.28 -4.59
N PRO A 59 -9.96 -2.31 -3.74
CA PRO A 59 -9.66 -3.68 -4.11
C PRO A 59 -10.68 -4.22 -5.12
N ARG A 60 -10.19 -4.94 -6.10
CA ARG A 60 -11.04 -5.65 -7.09
C ARG A 60 -11.15 -7.14 -6.78
N ARG A 61 -10.19 -7.68 -6.06
CA ARG A 61 -10.00 -9.10 -5.75
C ARG A 61 -9.86 -9.30 -4.25
N SER A 62 -9.74 -10.54 -3.82
CA SER A 62 -9.41 -10.89 -2.44
C SER A 62 -8.02 -10.41 -2.03
N ILE A 63 -7.76 -10.28 -0.72
CA ILE A 63 -6.44 -9.92 -0.19
C ILE A 63 -5.34 -10.82 -0.78
N ALA A 64 -5.57 -12.16 -0.81
CA ALA A 64 -4.57 -13.09 -1.33
C ALA A 64 -4.25 -12.84 -2.81
N GLU A 65 -5.27 -12.63 -3.64
CA GLU A 65 -5.08 -12.34 -5.07
C GLU A 65 -4.42 -10.98 -5.29
N GLU A 66 -4.78 -9.95 -4.50
CA GLU A 66 -4.16 -8.63 -4.59
C GLU A 66 -2.70 -8.66 -4.13
N VAL A 67 -2.35 -9.40 -3.08
CA VAL A 67 -0.96 -9.59 -2.66
C VAL A 67 -0.12 -10.17 -3.81
N VAL A 68 -0.61 -11.24 -4.48
CA VAL A 68 0.08 -11.82 -5.65
C VAL A 68 0.24 -10.79 -6.77
N ALA A 69 -0.81 -10.05 -7.08
CA ALA A 69 -0.80 -9.08 -8.17
C ALA A 69 0.15 -7.90 -7.85
N MET A 70 0.07 -7.34 -6.64
CA MET A 70 0.87 -6.17 -6.24
C MET A 70 2.34 -6.54 -6.01
N ALA A 71 2.64 -7.72 -5.47
CA ALA A 71 4.02 -8.21 -5.34
C ALA A 71 4.72 -8.32 -6.70
N ARG A 72 4.04 -8.91 -7.69
CA ARG A 72 4.55 -8.97 -9.07
C ARG A 72 4.67 -7.59 -9.71
N ALA A 73 3.71 -6.72 -9.47
CA ALA A 73 3.74 -5.36 -10.01
C ALA A 73 4.89 -4.54 -9.41
N ALA A 74 5.09 -4.59 -8.09
CA ALA A 74 6.17 -3.90 -7.39
C ALA A 74 7.56 -4.40 -7.86
N ALA A 75 7.70 -5.72 -8.11
CA ALA A 75 8.97 -6.28 -8.56
C ALA A 75 9.28 -6.01 -10.05
N PHE A 76 8.26 -5.95 -10.92
CA PHE A 76 8.50 -5.99 -12.37
C PHE A 76 7.82 -4.88 -13.18
N LYS A 77 6.97 -4.06 -12.56
CA LYS A 77 6.18 -3.04 -13.28
C LYS A 77 6.17 -1.66 -12.60
N ASP A 78 6.94 -1.46 -11.54
CA ASP A 78 7.12 -0.13 -10.96
C ASP A 78 7.97 0.72 -11.93
N PRO A 79 7.41 1.80 -12.51
CA PRO A 79 8.10 2.55 -13.57
C PRO A 79 9.33 3.32 -13.06
N ARG A 80 9.52 3.41 -11.76
CA ARG A 80 10.68 4.09 -11.13
C ARG A 80 11.94 3.23 -11.15
N PHE A 81 11.79 1.91 -11.35
CA PHE A 81 12.87 0.94 -11.21
C PHE A 81 12.90 -0.05 -12.38
N PRO A 82 14.07 -0.58 -12.74
CA PRO A 82 14.14 -1.70 -13.68
C PRO A 82 13.48 -2.95 -13.08
N PRO A 83 13.00 -3.91 -13.90
CA PRO A 83 12.51 -5.19 -13.41
C PRO A 83 13.50 -5.88 -12.49
N LEU A 84 13.00 -6.45 -11.38
CA LEU A 84 13.83 -7.15 -10.38
C LEU A 84 14.60 -8.31 -11.00
N GLY A 85 15.91 -8.37 -10.74
CA GLY A 85 16.79 -9.46 -11.15
C GLY A 85 16.79 -10.62 -10.14
N TRP A 86 17.17 -11.83 -10.62
CA TRP A 86 17.27 -13.01 -9.74
C TRP A 86 18.26 -12.81 -8.59
N GLN A 87 19.38 -12.11 -8.84
CA GLN A 87 20.38 -11.85 -7.80
C GLN A 87 19.83 -10.94 -6.69
N GLU A 88 19.03 -9.93 -7.05
CA GLU A 88 18.38 -9.04 -6.08
C GLU A 88 17.28 -9.75 -5.29
N PHE A 89 16.58 -10.74 -5.91
CA PHE A 89 15.46 -11.45 -5.27
C PHE A 89 15.84 -12.08 -3.92
N GLY A 90 17.06 -12.56 -3.76
CA GLY A 90 17.55 -13.12 -2.50
C GLY A 90 17.85 -12.07 -1.41
N GLN A 91 17.95 -10.80 -1.78
CA GLN A 91 18.40 -9.71 -0.91
C GLN A 91 17.27 -8.73 -0.55
N ILE A 92 16.19 -8.69 -1.34
CA ILE A 92 15.04 -7.82 -1.04
C ILE A 92 14.35 -8.24 0.25
N GLN A 93 13.77 -7.25 0.91
CA GLN A 93 12.82 -7.40 2.02
C GLN A 93 11.44 -6.96 1.58
N LEU A 94 10.44 -7.77 1.91
CA LEU A 94 9.05 -7.48 1.60
C LEU A 94 8.36 -6.85 2.79
N GLU A 95 7.55 -5.85 2.50
CA GLU A 95 6.61 -5.24 3.44
C GLU A 95 5.23 -5.17 2.78
N ILE A 96 4.20 -5.48 3.56
CA ILE A 96 2.80 -5.38 3.14
C ILE A 96 2.08 -4.40 4.05
N SER A 97 1.38 -3.44 3.44
CA SER A 97 0.49 -2.50 4.13
C SER A 97 -0.95 -2.81 3.71
N ILE A 98 -1.78 -3.29 4.65
CA ILE A 98 -3.20 -3.56 4.41
C ILE A 98 -4.02 -2.39 4.95
N LEU A 99 -4.89 -1.83 4.13
CA LEU A 99 -5.75 -0.71 4.50
C LEU A 99 -6.99 -1.20 5.25
N SER A 100 -7.45 -0.42 6.23
CA SER A 100 -8.79 -0.56 6.78
C SER A 100 -9.85 -0.20 5.71
N GLU A 101 -11.11 -0.34 6.06
CA GLU A 101 -12.20 0.24 5.25
C GLU A 101 -12.05 1.76 5.16
N LEU A 102 -12.43 2.32 4.02
CA LEU A 102 -12.47 3.76 3.83
C LEU A 102 -13.63 4.36 4.62
N MET A 103 -13.34 5.28 5.51
CA MET A 103 -14.33 5.99 6.31
C MET A 103 -14.48 7.44 5.83
N PRO A 104 -15.67 7.90 5.44
CA PRO A 104 -15.86 9.29 5.06
C PRO A 104 -15.50 10.24 6.22
N VAL A 105 -14.74 11.28 5.93
CA VAL A 105 -14.39 12.33 6.88
C VAL A 105 -15.51 13.37 6.90
N LYS A 106 -16.25 13.44 8.01
CA LYS A 106 -17.31 14.44 8.20
C LYS A 106 -16.77 15.74 8.78
N ASP A 107 -15.78 15.62 9.66
CA ASP A 107 -15.06 16.74 10.28
C ASP A 107 -13.55 16.45 10.21
N ILE A 108 -12.80 17.42 9.71
CA ILE A 108 -11.33 17.29 9.60
C ILE A 108 -10.63 17.14 10.95
N THR A 109 -11.29 17.49 12.05
CA THR A 109 -10.78 17.29 13.41
C THR A 109 -10.71 15.82 13.81
N GLU A 110 -11.40 14.92 13.08
CA GLU A 110 -11.31 13.46 13.26
C GLU A 110 -9.97 12.89 12.78
N ILE A 111 -9.26 13.62 11.92
CA ILE A 111 -8.01 13.16 11.29
C ILE A 111 -6.87 13.23 12.30
N VAL A 112 -6.22 12.10 12.51
CA VAL A 112 -5.03 11.98 13.38
C VAL A 112 -3.81 11.70 12.51
N ILE A 113 -2.86 12.64 12.50
CA ILE A 113 -1.59 12.48 11.77
C ILE A 113 -0.81 11.29 12.33
N GLY A 114 -0.28 10.46 11.44
CA GLY A 114 0.45 9.24 11.78
C GLY A 114 -0.44 7.99 11.96
N ARG A 115 -1.75 8.17 12.19
CA ARG A 115 -2.72 7.08 12.21
C ARG A 115 -3.50 6.98 10.91
N ASP A 116 -3.99 8.12 10.42
CA ASP A 116 -4.91 8.17 9.29
C ASP A 116 -4.18 8.49 7.99
N GLY A 117 -4.28 7.56 7.03
CA GLY A 117 -4.10 7.84 5.62
C GLY A 117 -5.33 8.55 5.07
N LEU A 118 -5.16 9.35 4.05
CA LEU A 118 -6.24 10.11 3.43
C LEU A 118 -6.34 9.80 1.93
N LEU A 119 -7.58 9.65 1.48
CA LEU A 119 -7.97 9.60 0.07
C LEU A 119 -8.87 10.80 -0.22
N LEU A 120 -8.52 11.59 -1.22
CA LEU A 120 -9.36 12.64 -1.79
C LEU A 120 -9.78 12.24 -3.19
N THR A 121 -11.08 12.29 -3.45
CA THR A 121 -11.63 12.12 -4.80
C THR A 121 -12.46 13.34 -5.17
N ARG A 122 -12.41 13.73 -6.45
CA ARG A 122 -13.24 14.79 -7.02
C ARG A 122 -13.36 14.59 -8.52
N GLY A 123 -14.52 14.14 -8.99
CA GLY A 123 -14.71 13.75 -10.39
C GLY A 123 -13.74 12.64 -10.80
N PHE A 124 -12.87 12.88 -11.77
CA PHE A 124 -11.84 11.93 -12.22
C PHE A 124 -10.49 12.09 -11.49
N HIS A 125 -10.39 13.07 -10.60
CA HIS A 125 -9.18 13.32 -9.82
C HIS A 125 -9.18 12.51 -8.54
N SER A 126 -8.02 11.89 -8.22
CA SER A 126 -7.84 11.13 -7.00
C SER A 126 -6.42 11.28 -6.49
N GLY A 127 -6.27 11.45 -5.20
CA GLY A 127 -4.96 11.50 -4.54
C GLY A 127 -5.02 10.79 -3.20
N VAL A 128 -3.94 10.10 -2.87
CA VAL A 128 -3.81 9.36 -1.62
C VAL A 128 -2.46 9.59 -0.99
N PHE A 129 -2.44 9.64 0.34
CA PHE A 129 -1.26 9.49 1.15
C PHE A 129 -1.50 8.46 2.25
N LEU A 130 -0.51 7.61 2.46
CA LEU A 130 -0.47 6.67 3.59
C LEU A 130 -0.17 7.43 4.90
N PRO A 131 -0.52 6.86 6.07
CA PRO A 131 -0.40 7.54 7.37
C PRO A 131 1.01 8.04 7.71
N GLN A 132 2.06 7.35 7.27
CA GLN A 132 3.44 7.70 7.56
C GLN A 132 3.91 8.97 6.83
N VAL A 133 3.35 9.26 5.66
CA VAL A 133 3.82 10.38 4.81
C VAL A 133 3.81 11.73 5.52
N PRO A 134 2.70 12.18 6.16
CA PRO A 134 2.71 13.46 6.85
C PRO A 134 3.67 13.50 8.05
N VAL A 135 3.99 12.36 8.65
CA VAL A 135 4.97 12.26 9.74
C VAL A 135 6.40 12.44 9.21
N GLU A 136 6.75 11.72 8.13
CA GLU A 136 8.07 11.80 7.49
C GLU A 136 8.40 13.22 7.01
N TRP A 137 7.40 13.94 6.49
CA TRP A 137 7.54 15.30 6.01
C TRP A 137 7.23 16.38 7.06
N ASN A 138 6.95 15.97 8.31
CA ASN A 138 6.60 16.87 9.41
C ASN A 138 5.46 17.85 9.04
N TRP A 139 4.42 17.35 8.37
CA TRP A 139 3.26 18.15 7.98
C TRP A 139 2.28 18.31 9.14
N ASN A 140 1.73 19.51 9.28
CA ASN A 140 0.51 19.71 10.04
C ASN A 140 -0.72 19.38 9.17
N LEU A 141 -1.91 19.31 9.77
CA LEU A 141 -3.15 18.94 9.09
C LEU A 141 -3.47 19.82 7.87
N SER A 142 -3.26 21.14 7.99
CA SER A 142 -3.52 22.06 6.88
C SER A 142 -2.59 21.80 5.69
N THR A 143 -1.32 21.55 5.95
CA THR A 143 -0.35 21.16 4.91
C THR A 143 -0.70 19.81 4.31
N TYR A 144 -1.05 18.83 5.14
CA TYR A 144 -1.43 17.49 4.70
C TYR A 144 -2.60 17.54 3.70
N LEU A 145 -3.68 18.24 4.03
CA LEU A 145 -4.85 18.41 3.15
C LEU A 145 -4.50 19.18 1.85
N THR A 146 -3.62 20.16 1.94
CA THR A 146 -3.16 20.93 0.77
C THR A 146 -2.33 20.05 -0.17
N GLN A 147 -1.38 19.29 0.38
CA GLN A 147 -0.55 18.36 -0.40
C GLN A 147 -1.38 17.22 -1.02
N LEU A 148 -2.42 16.77 -0.30
CA LEU A 148 -3.35 15.78 -0.82
C LEU A 148 -4.10 16.30 -2.06
N CYS A 149 -4.53 17.58 -2.06
CA CYS A 149 -5.11 18.20 -3.26
C CYS A 149 -4.10 18.19 -4.42
N PHE A 150 -2.86 18.59 -4.18
CA PHE A 150 -1.82 18.58 -5.22
C PHE A 150 -1.53 17.17 -5.73
N LYS A 151 -1.53 16.18 -4.83
CA LYS A 151 -1.39 14.75 -5.20
C LYS A 151 -2.52 14.29 -6.12
N ALA A 152 -3.73 14.81 -5.92
CA ALA A 152 -4.89 14.56 -6.78
C ALA A 152 -4.87 15.37 -8.10
N GLY A 153 -3.87 16.22 -8.33
CA GLY A 153 -3.84 17.12 -9.48
C GLY A 153 -4.85 18.28 -9.37
N LEU A 154 -5.20 18.68 -8.15
CA LEU A 154 -6.18 19.71 -7.84
C LEU A 154 -5.52 20.92 -7.15
N PRO A 155 -6.06 22.14 -7.29
CA PRO A 155 -5.62 23.28 -6.50
C PRO A 155 -5.76 23.05 -5.01
N GLY A 156 -4.89 23.66 -4.20
CA GLY A 156 -4.99 23.62 -2.73
C GLY A 156 -6.36 24.11 -2.25
N GLY A 157 -6.90 23.42 -1.20
CA GLY A 157 -8.23 23.73 -0.66
C GLY A 157 -9.40 23.09 -1.41
N SER A 158 -9.15 22.33 -2.48
CA SER A 158 -10.20 21.63 -3.23
C SER A 158 -10.99 20.62 -2.39
N TRP A 159 -10.41 20.12 -1.31
CA TRP A 159 -11.08 19.24 -0.35
C TRP A 159 -12.31 19.87 0.33
N LYS A 160 -12.46 21.21 0.30
CA LYS A 160 -13.60 21.96 0.86
C LYS A 160 -14.78 22.09 -0.09
N LYS A 161 -14.66 21.60 -1.31
CA LYS A 161 -15.70 21.73 -2.32
C LYS A 161 -16.80 20.68 -2.12
N ASP A 162 -18.04 21.04 -2.42
CA ASP A 162 -19.21 20.16 -2.22
C ASP A 162 -19.15 18.88 -3.06
N ASP A 163 -18.41 18.91 -4.17
CA ASP A 163 -18.17 17.77 -5.06
C ASP A 163 -16.90 16.98 -4.75
N ALA A 164 -16.23 17.30 -3.64
CA ALA A 164 -15.06 16.56 -3.16
C ALA A 164 -15.45 15.57 -2.06
N GLU A 165 -14.95 14.35 -2.16
CA GLU A 165 -15.11 13.33 -1.13
C GLU A 165 -13.75 13.06 -0.48
N LEU A 166 -13.72 13.16 0.84
CA LEU A 166 -12.53 12.90 1.65
C LEU A 166 -12.78 11.67 2.53
N PHE A 167 -11.88 10.69 2.42
CA PHE A 167 -11.91 9.48 3.23
C PHE A 167 -10.63 9.36 4.04
N ARG A 168 -10.75 8.75 5.22
CA ARG A 168 -9.62 8.31 6.04
C ARG A 168 -9.60 6.80 6.15
N PHE A 169 -8.42 6.25 6.36
CA PHE A 169 -8.18 4.83 6.60
C PHE A 169 -6.95 4.64 7.47
N GLU A 170 -6.89 3.53 8.16
CA GLU A 170 -5.70 3.09 8.88
C GLU A 170 -4.96 2.03 8.07
N THR A 171 -3.69 1.78 8.39
CA THR A 171 -2.89 0.74 7.77
C THR A 171 -2.33 -0.22 8.81
N GLU A 172 -2.45 -1.51 8.56
CA GLU A 172 -1.70 -2.54 9.26
C GLU A 172 -0.46 -2.89 8.43
N VAL A 173 0.72 -2.51 8.93
CA VAL A 173 2.00 -2.69 8.24
C VAL A 173 2.76 -3.84 8.88
N PHE A 174 3.28 -4.76 8.07
CA PHE A 174 4.13 -5.85 8.51
C PHE A 174 5.11 -6.25 7.40
N GLY A 175 6.30 -6.69 7.80
CA GLY A 175 7.39 -7.00 6.88
C GLY A 175 8.17 -8.23 7.28
N GLU A 176 9.01 -8.69 6.38
CA GLU A 176 9.98 -9.74 6.69
C GLU A 176 11.01 -9.19 7.66
N THR A 177 11.29 -9.93 8.72
CA THR A 177 12.38 -9.60 9.63
C THR A 177 13.71 -9.83 8.90
N GLN A 178 14.67 -8.91 9.03
CA GLN A 178 16.03 -9.17 8.56
C GLN A 178 16.51 -10.48 9.19
N ILE A 179 16.73 -11.49 8.38
CA ILE A 179 17.59 -12.61 8.77
C ILE A 179 19.00 -12.02 8.63
N LEU A 180 19.52 -11.48 9.73
CA LEU A 180 20.95 -11.18 9.82
C LEU A 180 21.71 -12.49 9.59
N PRO A 181 22.72 -12.50 8.75
CA PRO A 181 23.53 -13.68 8.45
C PRO A 181 24.26 -14.21 9.68
#